data_f23a2912f2e68d44830ab4939a0f8eaa
#
_entry.id   f23a2912f2e68d44830ab4939a0f8eaa
#
_cell.length_a   1.000
_cell.length_b   1.000
_cell.length_c   1.000
_cell.angle_alpha   90.00
_cell.angle_beta   90.00
_cell.angle_gamma   90.00
#
_symmetry.space_group_name_H-M   'P 1'
#
loop_
_entity.id
_entity.type
_entity.pdbx_description
1 polymer ?
#
loop_
_entity_poly.entity_id
_entity_poly.type
_entity_poly.pdbx_seq_one_letter_code
_entity_poly.pdbx_strand_id
1 'polypeptide(L)'
;MLQPNKTIPAFALLEVAIALSILGVVAYMGMPLLGKLQHWQQVKVTNAHQEKIVESLAGYVLMNKRLPCPALSANGEAQAVCTNDTKSGFVPYKTLGIDEKTAKDGNHHWMTYVVEPNLTSSRISFIYTDPTLAIDPKTVFCKAPSGGNLNVQTADKQPCVVAPDFVAVVLIAHGNSGGYALDNGTIQPVADGDVDKINNAARGGVFITKTQQRTAPSIFDDTLLYVSRNNLMAQWAKFPCRR
;
A
#
# COMPACT_ATOMS: atom_id res chain seq x y z
N MET A 1 3.32 -79.62 3.43
CA MET A 1 3.50 -78.43 2.58
C MET A 1 4.10 -77.32 3.43
N LEU A 2 5.43 -77.11 3.33
CA LEU A 2 6.18 -76.08 4.02
C LEU A 2 6.11 -74.79 3.17
N GLN A 3 5.55 -73.71 3.72
CA GLN A 3 5.59 -72.38 3.07
C GLN A 3 7.04 -71.86 3.09
N PRO A 4 7.54 -71.31 1.97
CA PRO A 4 8.84 -70.69 1.97
C PRO A 4 8.82 -69.42 2.77
N ASN A 5 9.73 -69.34 3.74
CA ASN A 5 10.01 -68.17 4.60
C ASN A 5 10.43 -67.02 3.70
N LYS A 6 9.60 -65.99 3.54
CA LYS A 6 9.97 -64.73 2.87
C LYS A 6 10.99 -64.02 3.76
N THR A 7 12.25 -64.19 3.45
CA THR A 7 13.32 -63.35 3.96
C THR A 7 13.11 -61.92 3.43
N ILE A 8 12.66 -61.02 4.30
CA ILE A 8 12.63 -59.59 4.04
C ILE A 8 14.10 -59.16 4.01
N PRO A 9 14.62 -58.66 2.88
CA PRO A 9 16.05 -58.33 2.82
C PRO A 9 16.38 -57.20 3.78
N ALA A 10 17.40 -57.43 4.63
CA ALA A 10 17.93 -56.39 5.57
C ALA A 10 18.42 -55.13 4.85
N PHE A 11 18.59 -55.17 3.54
CA PHE A 11 18.86 -54.06 2.66
C PHE A 11 17.77 -52.96 2.70
N ALA A 12 16.52 -53.27 2.90
CA ALA A 12 15.43 -52.34 2.90
C ALA A 12 15.56 -51.26 4.00
N LEU A 13 16.08 -51.58 5.16
CA LEU A 13 16.25 -50.62 6.26
C LEU A 13 17.36 -49.59 5.97
N LEU A 14 18.49 -50.05 5.43
CA LEU A 14 19.59 -49.16 5.03
C LEU A 14 19.19 -48.24 3.90
N GLU A 15 18.48 -48.76 2.92
CA GLU A 15 18.02 -47.99 1.75
C GLU A 15 17.01 -46.91 2.17
N VAL A 16 16.07 -47.21 3.04
CA VAL A 16 15.13 -46.24 3.63
C VAL A 16 15.88 -45.19 4.44
N ALA A 17 16.88 -45.57 5.25
CA ALA A 17 17.67 -44.62 6.01
C ALA A 17 18.45 -43.64 5.14
N ILE A 18 19.04 -44.11 4.05
CA ILE A 18 19.76 -43.28 3.08
C ILE A 18 18.77 -42.36 2.36
N ALA A 19 17.62 -42.89 1.91
CA ALA A 19 16.59 -42.08 1.25
C ALA A 19 16.05 -40.97 2.13
N LEU A 20 15.77 -41.26 3.41
CA LEU A 20 15.32 -40.25 4.38
C LEU A 20 16.40 -39.20 4.68
N SER A 21 17.68 -39.60 4.73
CA SER A 21 18.79 -38.68 4.93
C SER A 21 18.93 -37.70 3.76
N ILE A 22 18.84 -38.19 2.52
CA ILE A 22 18.88 -37.37 1.30
C ILE A 22 17.67 -36.42 1.27
N LEU A 23 16.48 -36.92 1.54
CA LEU A 23 15.25 -36.11 1.62
C LEU A 23 15.39 -35.00 2.68
N GLY A 24 15.95 -35.30 3.83
CA GLY A 24 16.21 -34.33 4.91
C GLY A 24 17.15 -33.21 4.45
N VAL A 25 18.24 -33.56 3.76
CA VAL A 25 19.19 -32.57 3.23
C VAL A 25 18.53 -31.69 2.15
N VAL A 26 17.79 -32.28 1.22
CA VAL A 26 17.09 -31.54 0.15
C VAL A 26 16.02 -30.61 0.74
N ALA A 27 15.26 -31.11 1.73
CA ALA A 27 14.27 -30.27 2.40
C ALA A 27 14.91 -29.11 3.15
N TYR A 28 16.00 -29.34 3.86
CA TYR A 28 16.75 -28.30 4.56
C TYR A 28 17.29 -27.20 3.63
N MET A 29 17.82 -27.58 2.47
CA MET A 29 18.31 -26.63 1.46
C MET A 29 17.17 -25.88 0.74
N GLY A 30 16.01 -26.49 0.60
CA GLY A 30 14.84 -25.93 -0.10
C GLY A 30 14.04 -24.91 0.71
N MET A 31 13.98 -25.04 2.05
CA MET A 31 13.19 -24.16 2.92
C MET A 31 13.48 -22.66 2.78
N PRO A 32 14.73 -22.19 2.76
CA PRO A 32 15.04 -20.78 2.62
C PRO A 32 14.59 -20.18 1.27
N LEU A 33 14.59 -21.00 0.22
CA LEU A 33 14.18 -20.59 -1.11
C LEU A 33 12.65 -20.33 -1.18
N LEU A 34 11.86 -21.20 -0.54
CA LEU A 34 10.41 -21.07 -0.49
C LEU A 34 9.98 -19.77 0.20
N GLY A 35 10.63 -19.39 1.30
CA GLY A 35 10.34 -18.14 2.00
C GLY A 35 10.61 -16.90 1.14
N LYS A 36 11.70 -16.91 0.35
CA LYS A 36 12.00 -15.80 -0.58
C LYS A 36 10.97 -15.69 -1.71
N LEU A 37 10.51 -16.83 -2.25
CA LEU A 37 9.50 -16.85 -3.31
C LEU A 37 8.15 -16.34 -2.81
N GLN A 38 7.70 -16.76 -1.63
CA GLN A 38 6.47 -16.27 -1.03
C GLN A 38 6.51 -14.76 -0.82
N HIS A 39 7.60 -14.27 -0.26
CA HIS A 39 7.76 -12.84 -0.07
C HIS A 39 7.71 -12.05 -1.39
N TRP A 40 8.43 -12.51 -2.42
CA TRP A 40 8.41 -11.84 -3.72
C TRP A 40 6.98 -11.79 -4.31
N GLN A 41 6.20 -12.85 -4.14
CA GLN A 41 4.80 -12.87 -4.53
C GLN A 41 3.97 -11.84 -3.73
N GLN A 42 4.16 -11.73 -2.42
CA GLN A 42 3.45 -10.78 -1.57
C GLN A 42 3.74 -9.33 -2.00
N VAL A 43 5.01 -8.98 -2.26
CA VAL A 43 5.38 -7.65 -2.75
C VAL A 43 4.75 -7.37 -4.12
N LYS A 44 4.74 -8.35 -5.03
CA LYS A 44 4.12 -8.21 -6.34
C LYS A 44 2.62 -7.97 -6.24
N VAL A 45 1.93 -8.70 -5.38
CA VAL A 45 0.50 -8.51 -5.10
C VAL A 45 0.24 -7.12 -4.50
N THR A 46 1.06 -6.71 -3.54
CA THR A 46 0.95 -5.38 -2.91
C THR A 46 1.05 -4.27 -3.96
N ASN A 47 2.06 -4.33 -4.82
CA ASN A 47 2.25 -3.31 -5.87
C ASN A 47 1.07 -3.29 -6.85
N ALA A 48 0.59 -4.45 -7.28
CA ALA A 48 -0.56 -4.55 -8.18
C ALA A 48 -1.84 -3.97 -7.54
N HIS A 49 -2.06 -4.20 -6.24
CA HIS A 49 -3.19 -3.63 -5.51
C HIS A 49 -3.05 -2.11 -5.39
N GLN A 50 -1.87 -1.60 -5.05
CA GLN A 50 -1.61 -0.16 -4.96
C GLN A 50 -1.84 0.53 -6.32
N GLU A 51 -1.35 -0.04 -7.41
CA GLU A 51 -1.58 0.48 -8.76
C GLU A 51 -3.07 0.49 -9.10
N LYS A 52 -3.80 -0.57 -8.79
CA LYS A 52 -5.24 -0.67 -9.02
C LYS A 52 -6.03 0.38 -8.23
N ILE A 53 -5.63 0.65 -6.98
CA ILE A 53 -6.23 1.72 -6.17
C ILE A 53 -5.99 3.08 -6.84
N VAL A 54 -4.76 3.38 -7.26
CA VAL A 54 -4.44 4.67 -7.91
C VAL A 54 -5.19 4.84 -9.23
N GLU A 55 -5.33 3.78 -10.03
CA GLU A 55 -6.13 3.79 -11.25
C GLU A 55 -7.61 4.15 -10.94
N SER A 56 -8.16 3.54 -9.89
CA SER A 56 -9.54 3.80 -9.46
C SER A 56 -9.71 5.21 -8.90
N LEU A 57 -8.71 5.72 -8.17
CA LEU A 57 -8.67 7.11 -7.70
C LEU A 57 -8.66 8.10 -8.87
N ALA A 58 -7.87 7.83 -9.91
CA ALA A 58 -7.84 8.65 -11.11
C ALA A 58 -9.21 8.68 -11.82
N GLY A 59 -9.86 7.52 -11.96
CA GLY A 59 -11.23 7.42 -12.46
C GLY A 59 -12.22 8.21 -11.63
N TYR A 60 -12.12 8.09 -10.29
CA TYR A 60 -12.97 8.83 -9.36
C TYR A 60 -12.80 10.36 -9.51
N VAL A 61 -11.55 10.84 -9.63
CA VAL A 61 -11.27 12.28 -9.85
C VAL A 61 -11.89 12.78 -11.14
N LEU A 62 -11.83 12.01 -12.23
CA LEU A 62 -12.45 12.39 -13.50
C LEU A 62 -13.98 12.57 -13.37
N MET A 63 -14.63 11.73 -12.59
CA MET A 63 -16.08 11.77 -12.38
C MET A 63 -16.48 12.82 -11.35
N ASN A 64 -15.79 12.88 -10.22
CA ASN A 64 -16.20 13.64 -9.03
C ASN A 64 -15.42 14.94 -8.84
N LYS A 65 -14.39 15.21 -9.65
CA LYS A 65 -13.55 16.42 -9.62
C LYS A 65 -12.76 16.61 -8.31
N ARG A 66 -12.70 15.59 -7.48
CA ARG A 66 -12.05 15.56 -6.18
C ARG A 66 -11.58 14.14 -5.86
N LEU A 67 -10.67 14.01 -4.91
CA LEU A 67 -10.32 12.73 -4.31
C LEU A 67 -11.37 12.33 -3.26
N PRO A 68 -11.61 11.02 -3.05
CA PRO A 68 -12.43 10.57 -1.93
C PRO A 68 -11.65 10.75 -0.62
N CYS A 69 -12.37 11.03 0.46
CA CYS A 69 -11.81 10.95 1.80
C CYS A 69 -11.49 9.50 2.18
N PRO A 70 -10.59 9.26 3.14
CA PRO A 70 -10.37 7.94 3.70
C PRO A 70 -11.65 7.37 4.31
N ALA A 71 -11.78 6.06 4.37
CA ALA A 71 -12.79 5.40 5.17
C ALA A 71 -12.35 5.37 6.65
N LEU A 72 -13.28 5.62 7.57
CA LEU A 72 -13.01 5.58 9.02
C LEU A 72 -12.92 4.17 9.57
N SER A 73 -13.53 3.23 8.88
CA SER A 73 -13.58 1.83 9.28
C SER A 73 -13.37 0.91 8.08
N ALA A 74 -13.23 -0.37 8.36
CA ALA A 74 -13.08 -1.41 7.35
C ALA A 74 -14.33 -1.61 6.46
N ASN A 75 -15.40 -0.80 6.64
CA ASN A 75 -16.57 -0.85 5.76
C ASN A 75 -16.30 -0.32 4.35
N GLY A 76 -15.19 0.41 4.14
CA GLY A 76 -14.74 0.87 2.84
C GLY A 76 -15.55 2.02 2.22
N GLU A 77 -16.37 2.71 3.00
CA GLU A 77 -17.09 3.90 2.56
C GLU A 77 -16.32 5.16 2.90
N ALA A 78 -16.12 6.04 1.92
CA ALA A 78 -15.43 7.31 2.13
C ALA A 78 -16.21 8.20 3.09
N GLN A 79 -15.49 8.92 3.95
CA GLN A 79 -16.09 10.01 4.73
C GLN A 79 -16.62 11.10 3.79
N ALA A 80 -17.67 11.78 4.20
CA ALA A 80 -18.23 12.90 3.44
C ALA A 80 -17.26 14.09 3.36
N VAL A 81 -16.56 14.36 4.46
CA VAL A 81 -15.57 15.43 4.60
C VAL A 81 -14.37 14.93 5.38
N CYS A 82 -13.19 15.28 4.97
CA CYS A 82 -11.97 15.03 5.75
C CYS A 82 -11.16 16.32 5.95
N THR A 83 -10.44 16.35 7.05
CA THR A 83 -9.60 17.47 7.50
C THR A 83 -8.15 17.01 7.63
N ASN A 84 -7.26 17.87 8.08
CA ASN A 84 -5.89 17.48 8.38
C ASN A 84 -5.79 16.35 9.42
N ASP A 85 -6.75 16.25 10.35
CA ASP A 85 -6.75 15.23 11.40
C ASP A 85 -7.35 13.90 10.89
N THR A 86 -8.21 13.95 9.87
CA THR A 86 -8.90 12.79 9.31
C THR A 86 -8.48 12.44 7.88
N LYS A 87 -7.33 12.97 7.44
CA LYS A 87 -6.76 12.72 6.10
C LYS A 87 -6.23 11.31 5.87
N SER A 88 -6.13 10.51 6.93
CA SER A 88 -5.59 9.16 6.91
C SER A 88 -6.61 8.15 7.45
N GLY A 89 -6.71 6.99 6.83
CA GLY A 89 -7.62 5.92 7.22
C GLY A 89 -7.51 4.71 6.29
N PHE A 90 -8.58 3.95 6.20
CA PHE A 90 -8.68 2.82 5.28
C PHE A 90 -8.88 3.30 3.84
N VAL A 91 -8.45 2.48 2.89
CA VAL A 91 -8.80 2.67 1.47
C VAL A 91 -10.33 2.64 1.33
N PRO A 92 -10.96 3.66 0.73
CA PRO A 92 -12.40 3.71 0.56
C PRO A 92 -12.86 2.83 -0.63
N TYR A 93 -12.62 1.53 -0.53
CA TYR A 93 -12.74 0.58 -1.63
C TYR A 93 -14.16 0.49 -2.20
N LYS A 94 -15.21 0.58 -1.38
CA LYS A 94 -16.59 0.61 -1.88
C LYS A 94 -16.88 1.87 -2.67
N THR A 95 -16.43 3.02 -2.18
CA THR A 95 -16.60 4.30 -2.90
C THR A 95 -15.83 4.31 -4.23
N LEU A 96 -14.69 3.61 -4.29
CA LEU A 96 -13.89 3.44 -5.50
C LEU A 96 -14.42 2.33 -6.44
N GLY A 97 -15.37 1.51 -5.99
CA GLY A 97 -15.91 0.40 -6.77
C GLY A 97 -14.91 -0.73 -6.99
N ILE A 98 -14.00 -0.96 -6.04
CA ILE A 98 -13.02 -2.04 -6.07
C ILE A 98 -13.28 -3.06 -4.95
N ASP A 99 -12.71 -4.26 -5.11
CA ASP A 99 -12.87 -5.32 -4.12
C ASP A 99 -12.12 -5.00 -2.82
N GLU A 100 -12.67 -5.46 -1.69
CA GLU A 100 -12.04 -5.38 -0.38
C GLU A 100 -10.61 -5.94 -0.38
N LYS A 101 -10.38 -7.04 -1.10
CA LYS A 101 -9.05 -7.66 -1.21
C LYS A 101 -8.00 -6.71 -1.77
N THR A 102 -8.40 -5.84 -2.69
CA THR A 102 -7.52 -4.82 -3.29
C THR A 102 -7.12 -3.74 -2.27
N ALA A 103 -7.92 -3.51 -1.22
CA ALA A 103 -7.58 -2.58 -0.14
C ALA A 103 -6.59 -3.16 0.88
N LYS A 104 -6.20 -4.43 0.72
CA LYS A 104 -5.22 -5.14 1.56
C LYS A 104 -3.95 -5.40 0.79
N ASP A 105 -2.83 -5.44 1.50
CA ASP A 105 -1.53 -5.81 0.94
C ASP A 105 -1.41 -7.33 0.68
N GLY A 106 -0.29 -7.76 0.14
CA GLY A 106 -0.01 -9.17 -0.11
C GLY A 106 0.12 -10.03 1.14
N ASN A 107 0.16 -9.43 2.33
CA ASN A 107 0.13 -10.09 3.63
C ASN A 107 -1.27 -10.06 4.27
N HIS A 108 -2.29 -9.60 3.53
CA HIS A 108 -3.68 -9.44 3.97
C HIS A 108 -3.91 -8.36 5.04
N HIS A 109 -2.94 -7.48 5.30
CA HIS A 109 -3.12 -6.32 6.17
C HIS A 109 -3.77 -5.18 5.40
N TRP A 110 -4.62 -4.40 6.08
CA TRP A 110 -5.21 -3.22 5.50
C TRP A 110 -4.13 -2.19 5.15
N MET A 111 -4.17 -1.70 3.92
CA MET A 111 -3.33 -0.56 3.53
C MET A 111 -3.89 0.73 4.10
N THR A 112 -3.00 1.60 4.54
CA THR A 112 -3.36 2.96 4.95
C THR A 112 -3.42 3.85 3.72
N TYR A 113 -4.54 4.54 3.58
CA TYR A 113 -4.77 5.56 2.57
C TYR A 113 -4.69 6.94 3.20
N VAL A 114 -3.81 7.79 2.67
CA VAL A 114 -3.64 9.17 3.09
C VAL A 114 -3.86 10.08 1.89
N VAL A 115 -4.66 11.11 2.07
CA VAL A 115 -5.03 12.02 0.99
C VAL A 115 -4.78 13.46 1.39
N GLU A 116 -4.39 14.30 0.42
CA GLU A 116 -4.30 15.74 0.62
C GLU A 116 -5.71 16.34 0.78
N PRO A 117 -6.05 16.90 1.95
CA PRO A 117 -7.40 17.37 2.23
C PRO A 117 -7.90 18.43 1.25
N ASN A 118 -7.00 19.29 0.76
CA ASN A 118 -7.35 20.32 -0.21
C ASN A 118 -7.87 19.75 -1.54
N LEU A 119 -7.56 18.50 -1.86
CA LEU A 119 -8.02 17.82 -3.06
C LEU A 119 -9.33 17.04 -2.86
N THR A 120 -9.86 16.99 -1.63
CA THR A 120 -11.09 16.25 -1.30
C THR A 120 -12.31 17.16 -1.20
N SER A 121 -12.10 18.47 -1.11
CA SER A 121 -13.17 19.44 -0.90
C SER A 121 -13.94 19.72 -2.17
N SER A 122 -15.26 19.64 -2.09
CA SER A 122 -16.17 20.14 -3.14
C SER A 122 -16.10 21.67 -3.32
N ARG A 123 -15.51 22.38 -2.35
CA ARG A 123 -15.30 23.86 -2.44
C ARG A 123 -14.33 24.25 -3.54
N ILE A 124 -13.49 23.35 -4.03
CA ILE A 124 -12.61 23.63 -5.18
C ILE A 124 -13.45 23.96 -6.43
N SER A 125 -14.67 23.46 -6.52
CA SER A 125 -15.61 23.82 -7.58
C SER A 125 -16.24 25.21 -7.40
N PHE A 126 -16.27 25.77 -6.18
CA PHE A 126 -16.89 27.07 -5.92
C PHE A 126 -15.96 28.27 -6.14
N ILE A 127 -14.64 28.08 -6.03
CA ILE A 127 -13.66 29.19 -6.19
C ILE A 127 -13.48 29.58 -7.67
N TYR A 128 -13.90 28.72 -8.59
CA TYR A 128 -13.73 28.94 -10.05
C TYR A 128 -15.05 28.87 -10.83
N THR A 129 -16.15 29.24 -10.22
CA THR A 129 -17.39 29.49 -10.97
C THR A 129 -17.31 30.86 -11.66
N ASP A 130 -16.54 30.92 -12.72
CA ASP A 130 -16.82 31.87 -13.78
C ASP A 130 -18.00 31.27 -14.58
N PRO A 131 -19.20 31.84 -14.49
CA PRO A 131 -20.37 31.29 -15.17
C PRO A 131 -20.26 31.31 -16.70
N THR A 132 -19.22 31.95 -17.25
CA THR A 132 -18.98 32.06 -18.69
C THR A 132 -18.03 30.97 -19.22
N LEU A 133 -17.34 30.24 -18.36
CA LEU A 133 -16.46 29.15 -18.74
C LEU A 133 -17.15 27.81 -18.51
N ALA A 134 -17.35 27.04 -19.57
CA ALA A 134 -17.69 25.63 -19.47
C ALA A 134 -16.62 24.95 -18.60
N ILE A 135 -16.97 24.62 -17.34
CA ILE A 135 -15.99 24.12 -16.36
C ILE A 135 -15.57 22.72 -16.81
N ASP A 136 -14.40 22.63 -17.44
CA ASP A 136 -13.76 21.34 -17.66
C ASP A 136 -13.40 20.76 -16.26
N PRO A 137 -13.95 19.58 -15.88
CA PRO A 137 -13.63 18.90 -14.63
C PRO A 137 -12.14 18.83 -14.31
N LYS A 138 -11.33 18.72 -15.37
CA LYS A 138 -9.87 18.63 -15.33
C LYS A 138 -9.22 19.92 -14.81
N THR A 139 -9.82 21.07 -15.10
CA THR A 139 -9.24 22.37 -14.77
C THR A 139 -9.33 22.64 -13.26
N VAL A 140 -10.39 22.20 -12.61
CA VAL A 140 -10.64 22.45 -11.18
C VAL A 140 -9.62 21.69 -10.30
N PHE A 141 -9.41 20.42 -10.55
CA PHE A 141 -8.42 19.64 -9.80
C PHE A 141 -6.99 20.15 -10.03
N CYS A 142 -6.67 20.53 -11.26
CA CYS A 142 -5.35 21.04 -11.63
C CYS A 142 -5.07 22.44 -11.10
N LYS A 143 -6.09 23.23 -10.79
CA LYS A 143 -5.98 24.59 -10.24
C LYS A 143 -6.10 24.65 -8.72
N ALA A 144 -6.22 23.51 -8.04
CA ALA A 144 -6.21 23.47 -6.59
C ALA A 144 -4.99 24.27 -6.05
N PRO A 145 -5.15 24.98 -4.92
CA PRO A 145 -4.06 25.78 -4.33
C PRO A 145 -2.78 24.98 -4.23
N SER A 146 -1.66 25.58 -4.57
CA SER A 146 -0.33 25.00 -4.39
C SER A 146 -0.01 24.96 -2.89
N GLY A 147 0.52 23.85 -2.42
CA GLY A 147 0.92 23.67 -1.03
C GLY A 147 0.14 22.53 -0.40
N GLY A 148 0.68 21.30 -0.55
CA GLY A 148 0.14 20.12 0.12
C GLY A 148 0.69 19.99 1.53
N ASN A 149 -0.11 19.40 2.41
CA ASN A 149 0.28 19.06 3.78
C ASN A 149 0.95 17.68 3.86
N LEU A 150 1.02 16.96 2.72
CA LEU A 150 1.66 15.66 2.64
C LEU A 150 3.08 15.81 2.09
N ASN A 151 4.04 15.30 2.83
CA ASN A 151 5.44 15.31 2.44
C ASN A 151 6.00 13.89 2.48
N VAL A 152 6.47 13.38 1.34
CA VAL A 152 7.18 12.10 1.27
C VAL A 152 8.65 12.39 1.08
N GLN A 153 9.47 11.82 1.95
CA GLN A 153 10.91 12.02 1.99
C GLN A 153 11.65 10.69 1.89
N THR A 154 12.88 10.76 1.41
CA THR A 154 13.84 9.66 1.52
C THR A 154 14.35 9.51 2.95
N ALA A 155 15.10 8.44 3.24
CA ALA A 155 15.79 8.26 4.52
C ALA A 155 16.70 9.46 4.88
N ASP A 156 17.26 10.13 3.89
CA ASP A 156 18.10 11.33 4.05
C ASP A 156 17.28 12.63 4.16
N LYS A 157 15.98 12.52 4.42
CA LYS A 157 15.04 13.64 4.57
C LYS A 157 14.93 14.55 3.34
N GLN A 158 15.27 14.03 2.15
CA GLN A 158 15.08 14.76 0.90
C GLN A 158 13.65 14.57 0.41
N PRO A 159 12.95 15.64 0.00
CA PRO A 159 11.59 15.53 -0.52
C PRO A 159 11.56 14.79 -1.85
N CYS A 160 10.65 13.83 -1.98
CA CYS A 160 10.44 13.07 -3.22
C CYS A 160 9.62 13.84 -4.26
N VAL A 161 8.83 14.81 -3.83
CA VAL A 161 8.04 15.71 -4.69
C VAL A 161 8.34 17.15 -4.30
N VAL A 162 8.66 17.96 -5.30
CA VAL A 162 9.04 19.38 -5.10
C VAL A 162 8.05 20.31 -5.77
N ALA A 163 7.94 21.53 -5.22
CA ALA A 163 7.10 22.58 -5.78
C ALA A 163 7.44 22.84 -7.26
N PRO A 164 6.45 23.18 -8.11
CA PRO A 164 5.06 23.53 -7.80
C PRO A 164 4.10 22.33 -7.68
N ASP A 165 4.58 21.11 -7.79
CA ASP A 165 3.78 19.90 -7.56
C ASP A 165 3.77 19.54 -6.08
N PHE A 166 2.82 18.73 -5.66
CA PHE A 166 2.72 18.21 -4.30
C PHE A 166 2.08 16.83 -4.28
N VAL A 167 2.30 16.10 -3.20
CA VAL A 167 1.77 14.77 -3.01
C VAL A 167 0.25 14.84 -2.84
N ALA A 168 -0.48 14.14 -3.69
CA ALA A 168 -1.94 14.07 -3.63
C ALA A 168 -2.41 12.90 -2.76
N VAL A 169 -1.71 11.77 -2.85
CA VAL A 169 -2.07 10.51 -2.20
C VAL A 169 -0.81 9.78 -1.76
N VAL A 170 -0.89 9.14 -0.59
CA VAL A 170 0.07 8.13 -0.13
C VAL A 170 -0.69 6.87 0.23
N LEU A 171 -0.24 5.74 -0.29
CA LEU A 171 -0.70 4.39 0.07
C LEU A 171 0.44 3.69 0.81
N ILE A 172 0.17 3.19 2.00
CA ILE A 172 1.14 2.53 2.84
C ILE A 172 0.70 1.08 3.06
N ALA A 173 1.50 0.15 2.61
CA ALA A 173 1.40 -1.26 2.95
C ALA A 173 2.40 -1.57 4.06
N HIS A 174 1.93 -2.13 5.17
CA HIS A 174 2.70 -2.29 6.40
C HIS A 174 3.53 -3.58 6.46
N GLY A 175 3.64 -4.28 5.34
CA GLY A 175 4.51 -5.43 5.18
C GLY A 175 4.13 -6.65 6.02
N ASN A 176 5.09 -7.55 6.18
CA ASN A 176 4.85 -8.83 6.87
C ASN A 176 4.66 -8.68 8.39
N SER A 177 5.26 -7.65 8.98
CA SER A 177 5.10 -7.38 10.42
C SER A 177 3.68 -6.93 10.76
N GLY A 178 2.93 -6.38 9.78
CA GLY A 178 1.61 -5.79 9.97
C GLY A 178 1.60 -4.64 10.98
N GLY A 179 2.80 -4.26 11.45
CA GLY A 179 2.94 -3.25 12.46
C GLY A 179 2.48 -1.89 11.98
N TYR A 180 1.68 -1.24 12.82
CA TYR A 180 1.02 0.02 12.54
C TYR A 180 -0.06 -0.04 11.44
N ALA A 181 -0.39 -1.23 10.94
CA ALA A 181 -1.57 -1.41 10.09
C ALA A 181 -2.84 -1.04 10.86
N LEU A 182 -3.83 -0.54 10.14
CA LEU A 182 -5.17 -0.36 10.69
C LEU A 182 -5.84 -1.73 10.82
N ASP A 183 -6.21 -2.10 12.04
CA ASP A 183 -7.09 -3.24 12.28
C ASP A 183 -8.28 -2.76 13.09
N ASN A 184 -9.49 -2.92 12.55
CA ASN A 184 -10.74 -2.44 13.16
C ASN A 184 -10.69 -0.99 13.67
N GLY A 185 -9.91 -0.12 12.99
CA GLY A 185 -9.70 1.27 13.37
C GLY A 185 -8.62 1.51 14.40
N THR A 186 -7.96 0.47 14.89
CA THR A 186 -6.86 0.56 15.85
C THR A 186 -5.53 0.33 15.12
N ILE A 187 -4.53 1.16 15.44
CA ILE A 187 -3.17 0.96 14.95
C ILE A 187 -2.54 -0.17 15.77
N GLN A 188 -2.05 -1.21 15.10
CA GLN A 188 -1.35 -2.31 15.74
C GLN A 188 0.11 -1.92 16.01
N PRO A 189 0.54 -1.84 17.28
CA PRO A 189 1.92 -1.50 17.60
C PRO A 189 2.87 -2.65 17.26
N VAL A 190 4.09 -2.31 16.84
CA VAL A 190 5.21 -3.26 16.72
C VAL A 190 6.25 -2.95 17.78
N ALA A 191 6.66 -3.96 18.54
CA ALA A 191 7.60 -3.80 19.64
C ALA A 191 8.99 -3.28 19.18
N ASP A 192 9.43 -3.68 17.98
CA ASP A 192 10.74 -3.34 17.41
C ASP A 192 10.60 -2.50 16.13
N GLY A 193 9.64 -1.57 16.11
CA GLY A 193 9.40 -0.71 14.95
C GLY A 193 10.52 0.31 14.75
N ASP A 194 10.95 0.42 13.51
CA ASP A 194 11.80 1.53 13.07
C ASP A 194 11.09 2.87 13.29
N VAL A 195 11.84 3.92 13.67
CA VAL A 195 11.30 5.27 13.90
C VAL A 195 10.58 5.80 12.67
N ASP A 196 11.07 5.50 11.47
CA ASP A 196 10.43 5.92 10.22
C ASP A 196 9.11 5.20 9.97
N LYS A 197 9.02 3.93 10.37
CA LYS A 197 7.77 3.18 10.35
C LYS A 197 6.73 3.76 11.32
N ILE A 198 7.18 4.16 12.51
CA ILE A 198 6.34 4.86 13.49
C ILE A 198 5.84 6.19 12.90
N ASN A 199 6.72 6.96 12.25
CA ASN A 199 6.35 8.21 11.58
C ASN A 199 5.33 7.98 10.46
N ASN A 200 5.48 6.93 9.67
CA ASN A 200 4.52 6.56 8.62
C ASN A 200 3.14 6.25 9.21
N ALA A 201 3.10 5.63 10.37
CA ALA A 201 1.85 5.32 11.08
C ALA A 201 1.25 6.52 11.80
N ALA A 202 2.07 7.49 12.25
CA ALA A 202 1.64 8.61 13.09
C ALA A 202 0.73 9.62 12.36
N ARG A 203 0.54 9.48 11.05
CA ARG A 203 -0.38 10.31 10.24
C ARG A 203 -0.07 11.81 10.24
N GLY A 204 1.14 12.20 10.67
CA GLY A 204 1.57 13.60 10.82
C GLY A 204 1.74 14.37 9.51
N GLY A 205 1.66 13.71 8.36
CA GLY A 205 1.82 14.33 7.04
C GLY A 205 3.24 14.24 6.48
N VAL A 206 4.19 13.74 7.25
CA VAL A 206 5.55 13.40 6.77
C VAL A 206 5.69 11.89 6.73
N PHE A 207 6.03 11.35 5.58
CA PHE A 207 6.18 9.91 5.34
C PHE A 207 7.58 9.63 4.80
N ILE A 208 8.19 8.55 5.28
CA ILE A 208 9.55 8.19 4.88
C ILE A 208 9.51 6.95 4.00
N THR A 209 10.14 7.04 2.83
CA THR A 209 10.38 5.91 1.95
C THR A 209 11.86 5.53 1.98
N LYS A 210 12.15 4.26 2.23
CA LYS A 210 13.52 3.72 2.23
C LYS A 210 13.51 2.24 1.88
N THR A 211 14.69 1.69 1.67
CA THR A 211 14.87 0.26 1.45
C THR A 211 14.39 -0.53 2.65
N GLN A 212 13.65 -1.61 2.40
CA GLN A 212 13.16 -2.49 3.46
C GLN A 212 14.30 -3.11 4.25
N GLN A 213 14.19 -3.05 5.58
CA GLN A 213 15.07 -3.69 6.55
C GLN A 213 14.24 -4.63 7.42
N ARG A 214 14.60 -5.91 7.44
CA ARG A 214 13.79 -6.97 8.06
C ARG A 214 14.44 -7.65 9.25
N THR A 215 15.62 -7.17 9.64
CA THR A 215 16.37 -7.74 10.75
C THR A 215 16.39 -6.76 11.92
N ALA A 216 16.17 -7.33 13.12
CA ALA A 216 16.32 -6.58 14.36
C ALA A 216 17.69 -5.86 14.43
N PRO A 217 17.81 -4.72 15.12
CA PRO A 217 16.84 -4.17 16.05
C PRO A 217 15.79 -3.24 15.43
N SER A 218 15.84 -2.97 14.14
CA SER A 218 14.98 -1.97 13.50
C SER A 218 14.35 -2.58 12.24
N ILE A 219 13.06 -2.90 12.32
CA ILE A 219 12.30 -3.48 11.20
C ILE A 219 11.56 -2.37 10.46
N PHE A 220 11.94 -2.16 9.20
CA PHE A 220 11.22 -1.32 8.26
C PHE A 220 10.82 -2.15 7.05
N ASP A 221 9.56 -2.56 6.97
CA ASP A 221 9.02 -3.38 5.88
C ASP A 221 7.83 -2.70 5.16
N ASP A 222 7.61 -1.42 5.44
CA ASP A 222 6.59 -0.62 4.75
C ASP A 222 6.93 -0.48 3.25
N THR A 223 5.89 -0.57 2.43
CA THR A 223 5.96 -0.22 1.01
C THR A 223 5.04 0.98 0.77
N LEU A 224 5.63 2.10 0.36
CA LEU A 224 4.91 3.33 0.09
C LEU A 224 4.77 3.53 -1.42
N LEU A 225 3.54 3.72 -1.87
CA LEU A 225 3.25 4.29 -3.18
C LEU A 225 2.69 5.70 -2.95
N TYR A 226 3.40 6.70 -3.45
CA TYR A 226 2.94 8.08 -3.41
C TYR A 226 2.72 8.61 -4.83
N VAL A 227 1.70 9.41 -4.99
CA VAL A 227 1.34 9.98 -6.28
C VAL A 227 1.16 11.48 -6.12
N SER A 228 1.91 12.25 -6.91
CA SER A 228 1.71 13.68 -6.98
C SER A 228 0.45 14.02 -7.77
N ARG A 229 -0.09 15.22 -7.55
CA ARG A 229 -1.27 15.70 -8.27
C ARG A 229 -1.07 15.63 -9.79
N ASN A 230 0.07 16.11 -10.28
CA ASN A 230 0.34 16.11 -11.71
C ASN A 230 0.50 14.71 -12.27
N ASN A 231 1.17 13.80 -11.54
CA ASN A 231 1.30 12.41 -11.95
C ASN A 231 -0.04 11.68 -11.98
N LEU A 232 -0.91 11.92 -10.99
CA LEU A 232 -2.25 11.33 -10.97
C LEU A 232 -3.03 11.71 -12.23
N MET A 233 -2.96 12.96 -12.64
CA MET A 233 -3.65 13.43 -13.82
C MET A 233 -2.97 13.00 -15.13
N ALA A 234 -1.67 13.12 -15.25
CA ALA A 234 -0.95 12.83 -16.49
C ALA A 234 -0.82 11.33 -16.77
N GLN A 235 -0.39 10.57 -15.77
CA GLN A 235 -0.04 9.16 -15.93
C GLN A 235 -1.26 8.24 -15.80
N TRP A 236 -2.13 8.50 -14.83
CA TRP A 236 -3.24 7.61 -14.50
C TRP A 236 -4.55 8.04 -15.14
N ALA A 237 -4.92 9.30 -15.02
CA ALA A 237 -6.14 9.82 -15.64
C ALA A 237 -5.97 10.14 -17.14
N LYS A 238 -4.74 10.08 -17.67
CA LYS A 238 -4.39 10.43 -19.06
C LYS A 238 -4.77 11.86 -19.47
N PHE A 239 -4.86 12.76 -18.51
CA PHE A 239 -5.20 14.16 -18.71
C PHE A 239 -4.23 15.08 -17.95
N PRO A 240 -3.09 15.44 -18.56
CA PRO A 240 -2.09 16.27 -17.89
C PRO A 240 -2.66 17.62 -17.50
N CYS A 241 -2.34 18.08 -16.30
CA CYS A 241 -2.59 19.44 -15.88
C CYS A 241 -1.72 20.38 -16.75
N ARG A 242 -2.36 21.17 -17.58
CA ARG A 242 -1.66 22.23 -18.33
C ARG A 242 -1.39 23.39 -17.39
N ARG A 243 -0.17 23.93 -17.47
CA ARG A 243 0.25 25.13 -16.75
C ARG A 243 -0.42 26.37 -17.33
#